data_f04be572f2e22578ac70529e85b33d99
#
_entry.id   f04be572f2e22578ac70529e85b33d99
#
_cell.length_a   1.000
_cell.length_b   1.000
_cell.length_c   1.000
_cell.angle_alpha   90.00
_cell.angle_beta   90.00
_cell.angle_gamma   90.00
#
_symmetry.space_group_name_H-M   'P 1'
#
loop_
_entity.id
_entity.type
_entity.pdbx_description
1 polymer ?
#
loop_
_entity_poly.entity_id
_entity_poly.type
_entity_poly.pdbx_seq_one_letter_code
_entity_poly.pdbx_strand_id
1 'polypeptide(L)'
;MKFFNKFISTITLIFVMSSNSFAMPDMTNAFHDTSFLNTKSETIKLNEYEDKILLVFFGYTHCPDICPSTLIDITKSLRELGDDAVEVQPVFISVDYLRDTPERLQKYMEFFDSRIIALTSSEDDLKKISKNFRTTFELVNPSTSNYLVEHSSNLYIIDKGLIVKRIIANGLPSSEITKTVKKLLN
;
A
#
# COMPACT_ATOMS: atom_id res chain seq x y z
N MET A 1 75.61 -7.16 23.96
CA MET A 1 74.24 -7.00 24.46
C MET A 1 73.43 -6.24 23.42
N LYS A 2 72.65 -6.94 22.55
CA LYS A 2 71.88 -6.37 21.48
C LYS A 2 70.39 -6.32 21.91
N PHE A 3 69.83 -5.12 22.07
CA PHE A 3 68.43 -4.91 22.34
C PHE A 3 67.64 -5.02 21.03
N PHE A 4 66.76 -6.02 20.97
CA PHE A 4 65.85 -6.24 19.83
C PHE A 4 64.54 -5.51 20.13
N ASN A 5 64.34 -4.36 19.50
CA ASN A 5 63.13 -3.57 19.63
C ASN A 5 62.07 -4.17 18.69
N LYS A 6 61.07 -4.87 19.24
CA LYS A 6 59.88 -5.38 18.49
C LYS A 6 58.89 -4.25 18.38
N PHE A 7 58.81 -3.63 17.18
CA PHE A 7 57.66 -2.81 16.81
C PHE A 7 56.44 -3.69 16.53
N ILE A 8 55.47 -3.68 17.43
CA ILE A 8 54.16 -4.29 17.18
C ILE A 8 53.32 -3.22 16.52
N SER A 9 53.13 -3.33 15.19
CA SER A 9 52.21 -2.50 14.44
C SER A 9 50.79 -3.03 14.64
N THR A 10 50.00 -2.33 15.45
CA THR A 10 48.57 -2.63 15.64
C THR A 10 47.80 -2.08 14.47
N ILE A 11 47.44 -2.97 13.51
CA ILE A 11 46.53 -2.65 12.41
C ILE A 11 45.11 -2.62 13.00
N THR A 12 44.58 -1.43 13.25
CA THR A 12 43.16 -1.26 13.64
C THR A 12 42.33 -1.40 12.39
N LEU A 13 41.70 -2.58 12.22
CA LEU A 13 40.74 -2.85 11.15
C LEU A 13 39.45 -2.09 11.46
N ILE A 14 39.26 -0.92 10.83
CA ILE A 14 38.02 -0.16 10.92
C ILE A 14 36.97 -0.91 10.08
N PHE A 15 36.10 -1.68 10.73
CA PHE A 15 34.94 -2.31 10.12
C PHE A 15 33.86 -1.25 9.90
N VAL A 16 33.84 -0.66 8.71
CA VAL A 16 32.75 0.24 8.30
C VAL A 16 31.51 -0.60 8.08
N MET A 17 30.65 -0.67 9.10
CA MET A 17 29.30 -1.20 8.94
C MET A 17 28.51 -0.25 8.04
N SER A 18 28.44 -0.54 6.76
CA SER A 18 27.47 0.08 5.87
C SER A 18 26.08 -0.36 6.31
N SER A 19 25.40 0.46 7.10
CA SER A 19 23.98 0.30 7.39
C SER A 19 23.22 0.51 6.07
N ASN A 20 22.86 -0.58 5.39
CA ASN A 20 21.88 -0.53 4.32
C ASN A 20 20.54 -0.12 4.95
N SER A 21 20.30 1.18 5.02
CA SER A 21 18.99 1.72 5.36
C SER A 21 18.05 1.36 4.21
N PHE A 22 17.18 0.37 4.43
CA PHE A 22 16.11 0.08 3.49
C PHE A 22 15.17 1.29 3.48
N ALA A 23 15.37 2.18 2.52
CA ALA A 23 14.47 3.30 2.32
C ALA A 23 13.07 2.77 1.96
N MET A 24 12.04 3.38 2.59
CA MET A 24 10.65 3.09 2.24
C MET A 24 10.38 3.55 0.80
N PRO A 25 9.50 2.86 0.06
CA PRO A 25 9.23 3.18 -1.33
C PRO A 25 8.73 4.61 -1.52
N ASP A 26 9.30 5.29 -2.51
CA ASP A 26 8.81 6.54 -3.09
C ASP A 26 7.86 6.20 -4.24
N MET A 27 6.62 6.68 -4.15
CA MET A 27 5.54 6.33 -5.08
C MET A 27 5.32 7.38 -6.17
N THR A 28 6.08 8.47 -6.19
CA THR A 28 5.90 9.60 -7.11
C THR A 28 5.77 9.15 -8.56
N ASN A 29 6.78 8.46 -9.09
CA ASN A 29 6.74 7.98 -10.47
C ASN A 29 5.63 6.97 -10.72
N ALA A 30 5.40 6.04 -9.77
CA ALA A 30 4.37 5.02 -9.90
C ALA A 30 2.97 5.63 -10.03
N PHE A 31 2.68 6.69 -9.29
CA PHE A 31 1.38 7.36 -9.28
C PHE A 31 1.16 8.23 -10.52
N HIS A 32 2.23 8.79 -11.09
CA HIS A 32 2.17 9.51 -12.37
C HIS A 32 2.02 8.58 -13.58
N ASP A 33 2.68 7.42 -13.55
CA ASP A 33 2.81 6.52 -14.71
C ASP A 33 1.70 5.46 -14.80
N THR A 34 0.86 5.34 -13.77
CA THR A 34 -0.22 4.34 -13.72
C THR A 34 -1.59 5.01 -13.78
N SER A 35 -2.46 4.49 -14.63
CA SER A 35 -3.84 4.95 -14.78
C SER A 35 -4.82 3.90 -14.29
N PHE A 36 -5.91 4.35 -13.68
CA PHE A 36 -6.97 3.51 -13.13
C PHE A 36 -8.34 3.95 -13.65
N LEU A 37 -9.30 3.04 -13.62
CA LEU A 37 -10.71 3.34 -13.76
C LEU A 37 -11.36 3.33 -12.38
N ASN A 38 -12.10 4.39 -12.05
CA ASN A 38 -12.94 4.44 -10.85
C ASN A 38 -14.28 3.73 -11.09
N THR A 39 -15.15 3.72 -10.09
CA THR A 39 -16.49 3.08 -10.17
C THR A 39 -17.44 3.73 -11.17
N LYS A 40 -17.11 4.91 -11.72
CA LYS A 40 -17.87 5.60 -12.77
C LYS A 40 -17.25 5.42 -14.16
N SER A 41 -16.25 4.55 -14.30
CA SER A 41 -15.46 4.37 -15.53
C SER A 41 -14.67 5.61 -15.97
N GLU A 42 -14.38 6.51 -15.03
CA GLU A 42 -13.53 7.68 -15.27
C GLU A 42 -12.08 7.29 -15.04
N THR A 43 -11.19 7.75 -15.92
CA THR A 43 -9.75 7.55 -15.75
C THR A 43 -9.21 8.51 -14.71
N ILE A 44 -8.55 7.99 -13.69
CA ILE A 44 -7.88 8.76 -12.65
C ILE A 44 -6.44 8.30 -12.43
N LYS A 45 -5.63 9.15 -11.83
CA LYS A 45 -4.28 8.86 -11.36
C LYS A 45 -4.15 9.15 -9.89
N LEU A 46 -3.34 8.38 -9.17
CA LEU A 46 -3.20 8.54 -7.72
C LEU A 46 -2.47 9.82 -7.30
N ASN A 47 -1.68 10.43 -8.17
CA ASN A 47 -1.09 11.75 -7.93
C ASN A 47 -2.12 12.88 -7.81
N GLU A 48 -3.37 12.67 -8.25
CA GLU A 48 -4.46 13.64 -8.02
C GLU A 48 -4.79 13.82 -6.52
N TYR A 49 -4.31 12.91 -5.66
CA TYR A 49 -4.50 12.94 -4.21
C TYR A 49 -3.19 13.17 -3.44
N GLU A 50 -2.18 13.76 -4.07
CA GLU A 50 -0.86 14.00 -3.43
C GLU A 50 -0.90 14.96 -2.24
N ASP A 51 -1.97 15.75 -2.11
CA ASP A 51 -2.26 16.62 -0.97
C ASP A 51 -2.84 15.88 0.24
N LYS A 52 -3.14 14.58 0.11
CA LYS A 52 -3.74 13.72 1.14
C LYS A 52 -2.77 12.66 1.67
N ILE A 53 -3.06 12.17 2.87
CA ILE A 53 -2.48 10.91 3.34
C ILE A 53 -3.25 9.78 2.67
N LEU A 54 -2.57 8.91 1.92
CA LEU A 54 -3.22 7.80 1.24
C LEU A 54 -3.18 6.52 2.09
N LEU A 55 -4.30 5.81 2.13
CA LEU A 55 -4.42 4.46 2.68
C LEU A 55 -4.66 3.51 1.52
N VAL A 56 -3.60 2.90 0.96
CA VAL A 56 -3.70 2.06 -0.24
C VAL A 56 -3.75 0.59 0.15
N PHE A 57 -4.80 -0.09 -0.31
CA PHE A 57 -5.02 -1.51 -0.08
C PHE A 57 -5.30 -2.23 -1.41
N PHE A 58 -4.56 -3.31 -1.66
CA PHE A 58 -4.77 -4.20 -2.80
C PHE A 58 -5.66 -5.36 -2.39
N GLY A 59 -6.69 -5.66 -3.19
CA GLY A 59 -7.64 -6.73 -2.89
C GLY A 59 -8.50 -7.09 -4.10
N TYR A 60 -9.61 -7.80 -3.88
CA TYR A 60 -10.58 -8.12 -4.92
C TYR A 60 -11.96 -8.40 -4.31
N THR A 61 -13.04 -8.23 -5.09
CA THR A 61 -14.41 -8.28 -4.57
C THR A 61 -14.86 -9.68 -4.14
N HIS A 62 -14.27 -10.75 -4.72
CA HIS A 62 -14.58 -12.15 -4.38
C HIS A 62 -13.77 -12.70 -3.20
N CYS A 63 -12.96 -11.88 -2.53
CA CYS A 63 -12.25 -12.30 -1.34
C CYS A 63 -13.25 -12.50 -0.19
N PRO A 64 -13.30 -13.72 0.41
CA PRO A 64 -14.34 -14.03 1.39
C PRO A 64 -14.10 -13.46 2.79
N ASP A 65 -12.88 -13.01 3.12
CA ASP A 65 -12.49 -12.72 4.51
C ASP A 65 -11.62 -11.46 4.64
N ILE A 66 -10.40 -11.49 4.15
CA ILE A 66 -9.38 -10.47 4.42
C ILE A 66 -9.77 -9.09 3.86
N CYS A 67 -10.28 -9.04 2.62
CA CYS A 67 -10.60 -7.76 1.98
C CYS A 67 -11.74 -7.02 2.69
N PRO A 68 -12.90 -7.65 2.98
CA PRO A 68 -13.96 -6.96 3.71
C PRO A 68 -13.52 -6.54 5.13
N SER A 69 -12.75 -7.38 5.86
CA SER A 69 -12.27 -6.99 7.19
C SER A 69 -11.33 -5.79 7.16
N THR A 70 -10.41 -5.72 6.21
CA THR A 70 -9.52 -4.56 6.05
C THR A 70 -10.30 -3.28 5.71
N LEU A 71 -11.29 -3.35 4.81
CA LEU A 71 -12.13 -2.20 4.46
C LEU A 71 -13.00 -1.73 5.65
N ILE A 72 -13.45 -2.65 6.51
CA ILE A 72 -14.13 -2.33 7.77
C ILE A 72 -13.18 -1.61 8.72
N ASP A 73 -11.92 -2.04 8.84
CA ASP A 73 -10.95 -1.39 9.72
C ASP A 73 -10.55 0.01 9.20
N ILE A 74 -10.44 0.19 7.88
CA ILE A 74 -10.30 1.53 7.28
C ILE A 74 -11.52 2.38 7.61
N THR A 75 -12.74 1.87 7.45
CA THR A 75 -13.99 2.57 7.80
C THR A 75 -14.02 3.00 9.27
N LYS A 76 -13.62 2.13 10.19
CA LYS A 76 -13.53 2.45 11.63
C LYS A 76 -12.49 3.55 11.87
N SER A 77 -11.31 3.45 11.25
CA SER A 77 -10.25 4.44 11.45
C SER A 77 -10.68 5.83 10.94
N LEU A 78 -11.41 5.92 9.83
CA LEU A 78 -11.97 7.18 9.34
C LEU A 78 -12.97 7.81 10.31
N ARG A 79 -13.75 7.01 11.03
CA ARG A 79 -14.65 7.48 12.09
C ARG A 79 -13.89 7.95 13.32
N GLU A 80 -12.84 7.21 13.72
CA GLU A 80 -11.97 7.56 14.85
C GLU A 80 -11.13 8.83 14.61
N LEU A 81 -10.84 9.15 13.34
CA LEU A 81 -10.14 10.38 12.96
C LEU A 81 -11.05 11.61 13.06
N GLY A 82 -12.37 11.45 12.95
CA GLY A 82 -13.31 12.57 13.00
C GLY A 82 -13.03 13.58 11.88
N ASP A 83 -12.82 14.86 12.25
CA ASP A 83 -12.55 15.95 11.30
C ASP A 83 -11.21 15.77 10.55
N ASP A 84 -10.22 15.13 11.17
CA ASP A 84 -8.95 14.84 10.53
C ASP A 84 -9.07 13.90 9.32
N ALA A 85 -10.17 13.15 9.20
CA ALA A 85 -10.41 12.25 8.09
C ALA A 85 -10.49 12.95 6.73
N VAL A 86 -10.72 14.27 6.69
CA VAL A 86 -10.69 15.08 5.46
C VAL A 86 -9.29 15.09 4.82
N GLU A 87 -8.24 14.91 5.61
CA GLU A 87 -6.85 14.86 5.16
C GLU A 87 -6.43 13.48 4.63
N VAL A 88 -7.34 12.50 4.64
CA VAL A 88 -7.06 11.10 4.29
C VAL A 88 -7.86 10.69 3.06
N GLN A 89 -7.20 10.06 2.10
CA GLN A 89 -7.85 9.41 0.97
C GLN A 89 -7.60 7.91 1.00
N PRO A 90 -8.58 7.09 1.40
CA PRO A 90 -8.48 5.65 1.29
C PRO A 90 -8.71 5.20 -0.15
N VAL A 91 -7.91 4.23 -0.59
CA VAL A 91 -7.89 3.70 -1.96
C VAL A 91 -7.90 2.17 -1.91
N PHE A 92 -8.93 1.57 -2.47
CA PHE A 92 -8.99 0.14 -2.74
C PHE A 92 -8.64 -0.12 -4.21
N ILE A 93 -7.56 -0.85 -4.47
CA ILE A 93 -7.14 -1.22 -5.82
C ILE A 93 -7.47 -2.71 -6.03
N SER A 94 -8.40 -3.00 -6.93
CA SER A 94 -8.66 -4.38 -7.29
C SER A 94 -7.54 -4.94 -8.16
N VAL A 95 -7.05 -6.13 -7.79
CA VAL A 95 -6.07 -6.90 -8.56
C VAL A 95 -6.72 -8.00 -9.41
N ASP A 96 -8.05 -8.10 -9.38
CA ASP A 96 -8.83 -9.02 -10.21
C ASP A 96 -9.35 -8.31 -11.47
N TYR A 97 -8.46 -7.99 -12.36
CA TYR A 97 -8.73 -7.25 -13.58
C TYR A 97 -9.68 -7.97 -14.57
N LEU A 98 -9.95 -9.26 -14.34
CA LEU A 98 -10.88 -10.03 -15.19
C LEU A 98 -12.33 -9.95 -14.70
N ARG A 99 -12.58 -9.89 -13.37
CA ARG A 99 -13.92 -9.90 -12.79
C ARG A 99 -14.37 -8.56 -12.23
N ASP A 100 -13.45 -7.77 -11.69
CA ASP A 100 -13.79 -6.55 -10.97
C ASP A 100 -13.90 -5.35 -11.90
N THR A 101 -15.04 -5.28 -12.61
CA THR A 101 -15.40 -4.11 -13.44
C THR A 101 -15.76 -2.91 -12.56
N PRO A 102 -15.77 -1.67 -13.10
CA PRO A 102 -16.26 -0.49 -12.38
C PRO A 102 -17.62 -0.67 -11.72
N GLU A 103 -18.58 -1.28 -12.43
CA GLU A 103 -19.94 -1.52 -11.93
C GLU A 103 -19.95 -2.53 -10.77
N ARG A 104 -19.07 -3.53 -10.83
CA ARG A 104 -18.94 -4.51 -9.76
C ARG A 104 -18.31 -3.90 -8.52
N LEU A 105 -17.26 -3.10 -8.70
CA LEU A 105 -16.64 -2.33 -7.63
C LEU A 105 -17.64 -1.39 -6.98
N GLN A 106 -18.47 -0.69 -7.77
CA GLN A 106 -19.51 0.19 -7.24
C GLN A 106 -20.44 -0.54 -6.28
N LYS A 107 -20.98 -1.69 -6.70
CA LYS A 107 -21.87 -2.50 -5.85
C LYS A 107 -21.19 -3.02 -4.59
N TYR A 108 -19.92 -3.42 -4.71
CA TYR A 108 -19.15 -3.90 -3.57
C TYR A 108 -18.88 -2.80 -2.54
N MET A 109 -18.60 -1.58 -3.01
CA MET A 109 -18.30 -0.45 -2.14
C MET A 109 -19.52 0.12 -1.40
N GLU A 110 -20.76 -0.24 -1.77
CA GLU A 110 -21.98 0.15 -1.05
C GLU A 110 -22.00 -0.30 0.43
N PHE A 111 -21.22 -1.34 0.77
CA PHE A 111 -21.12 -1.88 2.12
C PHE A 111 -20.10 -1.16 3.02
N PHE A 112 -19.33 -0.21 2.48
CA PHE A 112 -18.21 0.43 3.17
C PHE A 112 -18.37 1.97 3.21
N ASP A 113 -17.38 2.66 3.80
CA ASP A 113 -17.40 4.12 3.87
C ASP A 113 -17.29 4.73 2.47
N SER A 114 -18.19 5.65 2.14
CA SER A 114 -18.27 6.27 0.81
C SER A 114 -17.05 7.13 0.42
N ARG A 115 -16.17 7.44 1.39
CA ARG A 115 -14.90 8.13 1.13
C ARG A 115 -13.82 7.22 0.54
N ILE A 116 -14.01 5.91 0.61
CA ILE A 116 -13.06 4.94 0.03
C ILE A 116 -13.28 4.92 -1.48
N ILE A 117 -12.28 5.31 -2.26
CA ILE A 117 -12.33 5.16 -3.71
C ILE A 117 -11.89 3.75 -4.09
N ALA A 118 -12.64 3.12 -5.01
CA ALA A 118 -12.30 1.80 -5.53
C ALA A 118 -11.89 1.92 -7.00
N LEU A 119 -10.81 1.24 -7.32
CA LEU A 119 -10.12 1.35 -8.58
C LEU A 119 -9.88 -0.03 -9.20
N THR A 120 -9.95 -0.10 -10.53
CA THR A 120 -9.47 -1.22 -11.32
C THR A 120 -8.56 -0.70 -12.43
N SER A 121 -7.75 -1.58 -13.03
CA SER A 121 -6.86 -1.19 -14.11
C SER A 121 -6.55 -2.38 -15.02
N SER A 122 -5.75 -2.15 -16.07
CA SER A 122 -5.21 -3.22 -16.89
C SER A 122 -4.21 -4.08 -16.10
N GLU A 123 -4.02 -5.32 -16.54
CA GLU A 123 -3.02 -6.23 -15.94
C GLU A 123 -1.62 -5.59 -15.91
N ASP A 124 -1.23 -4.92 -17.01
CA ASP A 124 0.09 -4.30 -17.13
C ASP A 124 0.28 -3.16 -16.11
N ASP A 125 -0.73 -2.30 -15.94
CA ASP A 125 -0.68 -1.21 -14.97
C ASP A 125 -0.71 -1.74 -13.53
N LEU A 126 -1.50 -2.78 -13.25
CA LEU A 126 -1.50 -3.45 -11.95
C LEU A 126 -0.13 -4.07 -11.64
N LYS A 127 0.52 -4.72 -12.60
CA LYS A 127 1.88 -5.24 -12.44
C LYS A 127 2.91 -4.13 -12.16
N LYS A 128 2.81 -3.01 -12.87
CA LYS A 128 3.69 -1.85 -12.63
C LYS A 128 3.54 -1.30 -11.22
N ILE A 129 2.30 -0.98 -10.82
CA ILE A 129 2.05 -0.40 -9.50
C ILE A 129 2.41 -1.38 -8.37
N SER A 130 2.08 -2.67 -8.50
CA SER A 130 2.43 -3.70 -7.53
C SER A 130 3.94 -3.82 -7.30
N LYS A 131 4.74 -3.73 -8.38
CA LYS A 131 6.21 -3.74 -8.26
C LYS A 131 6.73 -2.58 -7.41
N ASN A 132 6.18 -1.38 -7.57
CA ASN A 132 6.58 -0.21 -6.77
C ASN A 132 6.19 -0.36 -5.30
N PHE A 133 5.03 -0.94 -5.01
CA PHE A 133 4.60 -1.27 -3.64
C PHE A 133 5.32 -2.49 -3.05
N ARG A 134 6.14 -3.19 -3.84
CA ARG A 134 6.75 -4.48 -3.46
C ARG A 134 5.67 -5.48 -2.99
N THR A 135 4.53 -5.45 -3.65
CA THR A 135 3.41 -6.37 -3.46
C THR A 135 3.31 -7.31 -4.65
N THR A 136 2.60 -8.42 -4.48
CA THR A 136 2.39 -9.41 -5.54
C THR A 136 0.92 -9.78 -5.61
N PHE A 137 0.48 -10.18 -6.80
CA PHE A 137 -0.81 -10.83 -7.01
C PHE A 137 -0.69 -11.88 -8.12
N GLU A 138 -1.51 -12.92 -8.04
CA GLU A 138 -1.60 -13.98 -9.03
C GLU A 138 -3.03 -14.53 -9.10
N LEU A 139 -3.56 -14.68 -10.30
CA LEU A 139 -4.85 -15.31 -10.55
C LEU A 139 -4.65 -16.83 -10.66
N VAL A 140 -5.18 -17.59 -9.71
CA VAL A 140 -5.00 -19.05 -9.64
C VAL A 140 -6.08 -19.74 -10.47
N ASN A 141 -5.70 -20.36 -11.58
CA ASN A 141 -6.63 -21.05 -12.54
C ASN A 141 -7.74 -20.14 -13.09
N PRO A 142 -7.42 -19.00 -13.72
CA PRO A 142 -8.41 -18.02 -14.19
C PRO A 142 -9.34 -18.53 -15.30
N SER A 143 -9.12 -19.74 -15.81
CA SER A 143 -10.03 -20.41 -16.76
C SER A 143 -11.34 -20.88 -16.13
N THR A 144 -11.45 -20.90 -14.81
CA THR A 144 -12.67 -21.26 -14.08
C THR A 144 -13.39 -20.02 -13.60
N SER A 145 -14.73 -20.08 -13.43
CA SER A 145 -15.50 -18.93 -12.93
C SER A 145 -15.23 -18.59 -11.47
N ASN A 146 -14.76 -19.55 -10.68
CA ASN A 146 -14.53 -19.44 -9.22
C ASN A 146 -13.04 -19.51 -8.87
N TYR A 147 -12.18 -18.87 -9.65
CA TYR A 147 -10.76 -18.83 -9.32
C TYR A 147 -10.48 -17.94 -8.11
N LEU A 148 -9.38 -18.22 -7.42
CA LEU A 148 -8.87 -17.40 -6.34
C LEU A 148 -7.82 -16.42 -6.86
N VAL A 149 -7.63 -15.33 -6.12
CA VAL A 149 -6.50 -14.41 -6.35
C VAL A 149 -5.62 -14.43 -5.11
N GLU A 150 -4.40 -14.93 -5.28
CA GLU A 150 -3.37 -14.80 -4.26
C GLU A 150 -2.78 -13.39 -4.34
N HIS A 151 -2.73 -12.67 -3.22
CA HIS A 151 -2.18 -11.33 -3.19
C HIS A 151 -1.63 -10.99 -1.81
N SER A 152 -0.71 -10.03 -1.79
CA SER A 152 -0.25 -9.44 -0.52
C SER A 152 -1.37 -8.58 0.08
N SER A 153 -1.73 -8.83 1.34
CA SER A 153 -2.87 -8.21 2.04
C SER A 153 -2.49 -7.07 2.97
N ASN A 154 -1.39 -6.38 2.69
CA ASN A 154 -0.93 -5.25 3.49
C ASN A 154 -1.68 -3.96 3.14
N LEU A 155 -1.91 -3.12 4.14
CA LEU A 155 -2.34 -1.74 3.99
C LEU A 155 -1.12 -0.82 4.02
N TYR A 156 -1.00 0.04 3.03
CA TYR A 156 0.10 1.01 2.89
C TYR A 156 -0.37 2.40 3.28
N ILE A 157 0.33 3.03 4.21
CA ILE A 157 0.08 4.43 4.60
C ILE A 157 1.18 5.29 3.98
N ILE A 158 0.76 6.24 3.15
CA ILE A 158 1.62 7.09 2.33
C ILE A 158 1.36 8.54 2.72
N ASP A 159 2.42 9.31 2.94
CA ASP A 159 2.29 10.72 3.28
C ASP A 159 2.03 11.61 2.04
N LYS A 160 1.81 12.91 2.29
CA LYS A 160 1.62 13.94 1.25
C LYS A 160 2.85 14.13 0.34
N GLY A 161 4.00 13.60 0.70
CA GLY A 161 5.21 13.54 -0.13
C GLY A 161 5.32 12.26 -0.95
N LEU A 162 4.23 11.48 -1.05
CA LEU A 162 4.14 10.21 -1.78
C LEU A 162 5.17 9.15 -1.32
N ILE A 163 5.63 9.25 -0.07
CA ILE A 163 6.53 8.27 0.54
C ILE A 163 5.73 7.31 1.42
N VAL A 164 5.91 6.02 1.26
CA VAL A 164 5.34 5.02 2.16
C VAL A 164 5.93 5.22 3.55
N LYS A 165 5.10 5.50 4.54
CA LYS A 165 5.53 5.71 5.95
C LYS A 165 5.32 4.48 6.81
N ARG A 166 4.31 3.69 6.50
CA ARG A 166 4.03 2.46 7.23
C ARG A 166 3.35 1.42 6.34
N ILE A 167 3.68 0.19 6.59
CA ILE A 167 2.98 -0.99 6.05
C ILE A 167 2.34 -1.68 7.25
N ILE A 168 1.01 -1.81 7.20
CA ILE A 168 0.22 -2.47 8.24
C ILE A 168 -0.18 -3.85 7.72
N ALA A 169 0.26 -4.89 8.41
CA ALA A 169 -0.14 -6.26 8.10
C ALA A 169 -1.62 -6.48 8.41
N ASN A 170 -2.26 -7.35 7.64
CA ASN A 170 -3.63 -7.78 7.92
C ASN A 170 -3.77 -8.32 9.36
N GLY A 171 -4.94 -8.05 9.98
CA GLY A 171 -5.25 -8.46 11.36
C GLY A 171 -4.77 -7.53 12.45
N LEU A 172 -4.07 -6.42 12.12
CA LEU A 172 -3.82 -5.35 13.07
C LEU A 172 -5.07 -4.46 13.20
N PRO A 173 -5.38 -3.96 14.43
CA PRO A 173 -6.60 -3.21 14.69
C PRO A 173 -6.61 -1.84 14.00
N SER A 174 -7.81 -1.29 13.72
CA SER A 174 -8.02 0.05 13.15
C SER A 174 -7.26 1.16 13.89
N SER A 175 -7.08 1.01 15.21
CA SER A 175 -6.33 1.97 16.03
C SER A 175 -4.87 2.17 15.59
N GLU A 176 -4.24 1.17 14.96
CA GLU A 176 -2.89 1.31 14.40
C GLU A 176 -2.89 2.20 13.13
N ILE A 177 -3.96 2.15 12.34
CA ILE A 177 -4.16 3.05 11.20
C ILE A 177 -4.33 4.48 11.73
N THR A 178 -5.30 4.68 12.64
CA THR A 178 -5.63 5.97 13.25
C THR A 178 -4.40 6.61 13.90
N LYS A 179 -3.65 5.86 14.71
CA LYS A 179 -2.44 6.32 15.37
C LYS A 179 -1.37 6.77 14.38
N THR A 180 -1.18 6.02 13.30
CA THR A 180 -0.19 6.36 12.27
C THR A 180 -0.58 7.64 11.53
N VAL A 181 -1.85 7.75 11.13
CA VAL A 181 -2.37 8.97 10.44
C VAL A 181 -2.21 10.19 11.34
N LYS A 182 -2.66 10.13 12.60
CA LYS A 182 -2.50 11.25 13.56
C LYS A 182 -1.05 11.68 13.74
N LYS A 183 -0.11 10.75 13.70
CA LYS A 183 1.33 11.06 13.76
C LYS A 183 1.84 11.77 12.50
N LEU A 184 1.23 11.55 11.34
CA LEU A 184 1.62 12.19 10.08
C LEU A 184 0.98 13.57 9.90
N LEU A 185 -0.11 13.85 10.62
CA LEU A 185 -0.79 15.15 10.61
C LEU A 185 -0.17 16.17 11.57
N ASN A 186 0.58 15.70 12.59
CA ASN A 186 1.29 16.52 13.57
C ASN A 186 2.78 16.68 13.24
#